data_18decf45bcae85a93e95d7d8c8bd313b
#
_entry.id   18decf45bcae85a93e95d7d8c8bd313b
#
_cell.length_a   1.000
_cell.length_b   1.000
_cell.length_c   1.000
_cell.angle_alpha   90.00
_cell.angle_beta   90.00
_cell.angle_gamma   90.00
#
_symmetry.space_group_name_H-M   'P 1'
#
loop_
_entity.id
_entity.type
_entity.pdbx_description
1 polymer ?
#
loop_
_entity_poly.entity_id
_entity_poly.type
_entity_poly.pdbx_seq_one_letter_code
_entity_poly.pdbx_strand_id
1 'polypeptide(L)'
;MRFAALVVVGDENGRVGCGMGKANEVPEAIDKATAQAKKAMRKVALVNSTIVHETVGKFGRGSIVMLPAEEGTGVIAGGPVRAVMEAAGVKNIRTKSHGTTNPINMVKAALEGLYSIKSPEEVAALRGKTVEEIMG
;
A
#
# COMPACT_ATOMS: atom_id res chain seq x y z
N MET A 1 -1.99 -3.85 -31.73
CA MET A 1 -2.45 -4.17 -30.35
C MET A 1 -1.53 -3.52 -29.33
N ARG A 2 -2.08 -2.95 -28.28
CA ARG A 2 -1.27 -2.36 -27.20
C ARG A 2 -1.51 -3.12 -25.89
N PHE A 3 -0.46 -3.29 -25.13
CA PHE A 3 -0.50 -3.94 -23.83
C PHE A 3 -0.37 -2.91 -22.71
N ALA A 4 -1.09 -3.12 -21.63
CA ALA A 4 -0.96 -2.31 -20.44
C ALA A 4 -0.41 -3.18 -19.31
N ALA A 5 0.54 -2.66 -18.56
CA ALA A 5 1.10 -3.32 -17.39
C ALA A 5 0.92 -2.46 -16.15
N LEU A 6 0.55 -3.10 -15.05
CA LEU A 6 0.52 -2.47 -13.73
C LEU A 6 1.64 -3.12 -12.90
N VAL A 7 2.56 -2.31 -12.41
CA VAL A 7 3.70 -2.80 -11.63
C VAL A 7 3.70 -2.11 -10.27
N VAL A 8 3.91 -2.89 -9.23
CA VAL A 8 4.09 -2.39 -7.86
C VAL A 8 5.54 -2.66 -7.48
N VAL A 9 6.24 -1.64 -7.00
CA VAL A 9 7.62 -1.77 -6.51
C VAL A 9 7.71 -1.23 -5.10
N GLY A 10 8.59 -1.81 -4.30
CA GLY A 10 8.86 -1.38 -2.95
C GLY A 10 10.19 -1.89 -2.47
N ASP A 11 10.73 -1.24 -1.44
CA ASP A 11 12.00 -1.64 -0.83
C ASP A 11 11.84 -2.62 0.34
N GLU A 12 10.61 -3.03 0.61
CA GLU A 12 10.25 -3.89 1.75
C GLU A 12 10.57 -3.28 3.11
N ASN A 13 10.86 -1.99 3.14
CA ASN A 13 11.23 -1.23 4.34
C ASN A 13 10.40 0.05 4.51
N GLY A 14 9.15 0.02 4.04
CA GLY A 14 8.24 1.13 4.21
C GLY A 14 8.17 2.11 3.05
N ARG A 15 8.70 1.75 1.87
CA ARG A 15 8.54 2.58 0.67
C ARG A 15 7.91 1.73 -0.43
N VAL A 16 6.91 2.25 -1.07
CA VAL A 16 6.15 1.53 -2.11
C VAL A 16 5.57 2.52 -3.12
N GLY A 17 5.47 2.08 -4.35
CA GLY A 17 4.85 2.84 -5.42
C GLY A 17 4.31 1.92 -6.49
N CYS A 18 3.42 2.44 -7.33
CA CYS A 18 2.94 1.70 -8.48
C CYS A 18 3.08 2.54 -9.74
N GLY A 19 3.13 1.87 -10.86
CA GLY A 19 3.20 2.50 -12.16
C GLY A 19 2.45 1.71 -13.20
N MET A 20 2.02 2.39 -14.24
CA MET A 20 1.40 1.78 -15.39
C MET A 20 2.17 2.12 -16.65
N GLY A 21 2.31 1.16 -17.52
CA GLY A 21 2.94 1.35 -18.82
C GLY A 21 2.09 0.76 -19.92
N LYS A 22 2.10 1.41 -21.07
CA LYS A 22 1.43 0.92 -22.27
C LYS A 22 2.45 0.87 -23.40
N ALA A 23 2.46 -0.24 -24.11
CA ALA A 23 3.35 -0.41 -25.24
C ALA A 23 2.82 -1.49 -26.20
N ASN A 24 3.44 -1.59 -27.36
CA ASN A 24 3.07 -2.60 -28.35
C ASN A 24 3.58 -4.00 -27.98
N GLU A 25 4.53 -4.09 -27.06
CA GLU A 25 5.08 -5.35 -26.56
C GLU A 25 5.00 -5.40 -25.04
N VAL A 26 4.77 -6.58 -24.50
CA VAL A 26 4.62 -6.80 -23.05
C VAL A 26 5.89 -6.41 -22.28
N PRO A 27 7.11 -6.84 -22.67
CA PRO A 27 8.32 -6.44 -21.94
C PRO A 27 8.51 -4.92 -21.87
N GLU A 28 8.23 -4.22 -22.97
CA GLU A 28 8.33 -2.77 -23.03
C GLU A 28 7.31 -2.09 -22.10
N ALA A 29 6.06 -2.61 -22.06
CA ALA A 29 5.04 -2.10 -21.15
C ALA A 29 5.46 -2.26 -19.68
N ILE A 30 6.04 -3.40 -19.34
CA ILE A 30 6.55 -3.68 -17.99
C ILE A 30 7.69 -2.73 -17.63
N ASP A 31 8.63 -2.50 -18.54
CA ASP A 31 9.76 -1.61 -18.30
C ASP A 31 9.28 -0.17 -18.03
N LYS A 32 8.33 0.32 -18.83
CA LYS A 32 7.74 1.65 -18.63
C LYS A 32 7.01 1.75 -17.29
N ALA A 33 6.23 0.73 -16.94
CA ALA A 33 5.50 0.69 -15.68
C ALA A 33 6.46 0.65 -14.49
N THR A 34 7.53 -0.12 -14.57
CA THR A 34 8.54 -0.22 -13.51
C THR A 34 9.24 1.11 -13.30
N ALA A 35 9.64 1.79 -14.37
CA ALA A 35 10.27 3.10 -14.29
C ALA A 35 9.35 4.12 -13.61
N GLN A 36 8.07 4.13 -13.99
CA GLN A 36 7.08 5.01 -13.36
C GLN A 36 6.87 4.68 -11.88
N ALA A 37 6.77 3.39 -11.56
CA ALA A 37 6.58 2.94 -10.19
C ALA A 37 7.74 3.36 -9.28
N LYS A 38 8.98 3.25 -9.75
CA LYS A 38 10.16 3.67 -9.00
C LYS A 38 10.14 5.18 -8.70
N LYS A 39 9.69 5.99 -9.65
CA LYS A 39 9.57 7.43 -9.45
C LYS A 39 8.43 7.80 -8.51
N ALA A 40 7.42 6.97 -8.41
CA ALA A 40 6.23 7.22 -7.61
C ALA A 40 6.34 6.67 -6.18
N MET A 41 7.46 6.04 -5.81
CA MET A 41 7.62 5.47 -4.47
C MET A 41 7.53 6.54 -3.38
N ARG A 42 6.72 6.25 -2.36
CA ARG A 42 6.52 7.11 -1.20
C ARG A 42 6.65 6.31 0.07
N LYS A 43 7.01 6.99 1.15
CA LYS A 43 7.17 6.38 2.46
C LYS A 43 5.83 6.07 3.10
N VAL A 44 5.74 4.90 3.72
CA VAL A 44 4.60 4.45 4.51
C VAL A 44 5.06 4.27 5.96
N ALA A 45 4.29 4.76 6.91
CA ALA A 45 4.59 4.58 8.32
C ALA A 45 4.24 3.16 8.77
N LEU A 46 5.23 2.41 9.20
CA LEU A 46 5.08 1.04 9.69
C LEU A 46 5.62 0.92 11.11
N VAL A 47 5.04 0.01 11.88
CA VAL A 47 5.48 -0.32 13.22
C VAL A 47 5.31 -1.83 13.44
N ASN A 48 6.37 -2.49 13.92
CA ASN A 48 6.35 -3.94 14.15
C ASN A 48 5.83 -4.76 12.94
N SER A 49 6.23 -4.34 11.73
CA SER A 49 5.84 -4.98 10.46
C SER A 49 4.34 -4.91 10.15
N THR A 50 3.64 -3.93 10.71
CA THR A 50 2.23 -3.65 10.41
C THR A 50 2.00 -2.14 10.32
N ILE A 51 0.78 -1.74 9.96
CA ILE A 51 0.41 -0.32 9.92
C ILE A 51 0.19 0.21 11.33
N VAL A 52 0.36 1.53 11.49
CA VAL A 52 0.29 2.20 12.79
C VAL A 52 -1.12 2.22 13.36
N HIS A 53 -2.13 2.40 12.51
CA HIS A 53 -3.53 2.48 12.94
C HIS A 53 -4.45 1.99 11.81
N GLU A 54 -5.71 1.74 12.18
CA GLU A 54 -6.75 1.42 11.21
C GLU A 54 -6.92 2.56 10.22
N THR A 55 -7.08 2.22 8.96
CA THR A 55 -7.29 3.21 7.90
C THR A 55 -8.14 2.65 6.76
N VAL A 56 -8.70 3.56 5.97
CA VAL A 56 -9.45 3.21 4.76
C VAL A 56 -8.85 3.97 3.60
N GLY A 57 -8.41 3.24 2.59
CA GLY A 57 -7.96 3.83 1.32
C GLY A 57 -9.11 3.82 0.33
N LYS A 58 -9.25 4.91 -0.42
CA LYS A 58 -10.30 5.04 -1.43
C LYS A 58 -9.73 5.51 -2.75
N PHE A 59 -10.19 4.91 -3.82
CA PHE A 59 -9.88 5.35 -5.18
C PHE A 59 -11.03 4.96 -6.11
N GLY A 60 -11.63 5.95 -6.79
CA GLY A 60 -12.81 5.71 -7.60
C GLY A 60 -13.96 5.17 -6.75
N ARG A 61 -14.52 4.05 -7.15
CA ARG A 61 -15.59 3.34 -6.40
C ARG A 61 -15.03 2.34 -5.40
N GLY A 62 -13.72 2.11 -5.44
CA GLY A 62 -13.09 1.12 -4.58
C GLY A 62 -12.71 1.68 -3.23
N SER A 63 -12.84 0.87 -2.19
CA SER A 63 -12.29 1.17 -0.88
C SER A 63 -11.66 -0.08 -0.30
N ILE A 64 -10.55 0.12 0.42
CA ILE A 64 -9.83 -0.94 1.12
C ILE A 64 -9.77 -0.55 2.59
N VAL A 65 -10.41 -1.36 3.42
CA VAL A 65 -10.30 -1.21 4.88
C VAL A 65 -9.06 -1.98 5.32
N MET A 66 -8.18 -1.34 6.07
CA MET A 66 -6.92 -1.91 6.54
C MET A 66 -6.86 -1.84 8.06
N LEU A 67 -6.59 -2.97 8.69
CA LEU A 67 -6.51 -3.10 10.14
C LEU A 67 -5.12 -3.62 10.52
N PRO A 68 -4.45 -3.01 11.51
CA PRO A 68 -3.22 -3.56 12.03
C PRO A 68 -3.44 -4.97 12.55
N ALA A 69 -2.44 -5.81 12.46
CA ALA A 69 -2.52 -7.19 12.94
C ALA A 69 -1.29 -7.55 13.77
N GLU A 70 -1.46 -8.48 14.69
CA GLU A 70 -0.39 -8.96 15.53
C GLU A 70 0.65 -9.74 14.74
N GLU A 71 1.87 -9.76 15.23
CA GLU A 71 2.95 -10.55 14.65
C GLU A 71 2.54 -12.01 14.51
N GLY A 72 2.81 -12.58 13.35
CA GLY A 72 2.43 -13.96 13.04
C GLY A 72 1.11 -14.11 12.32
N THR A 73 0.29 -13.05 12.22
CA THR A 73 -0.98 -13.08 11.49
C THR A 73 -0.77 -13.24 9.98
N GLY A 74 0.27 -12.63 9.43
CA GLY A 74 0.52 -12.62 8.00
C GLY A 74 -0.32 -11.57 7.27
N VAL A 75 -0.23 -11.57 5.94
CA VAL A 75 -0.97 -10.64 5.09
C VAL A 75 -2.29 -11.28 4.67
N ILE A 76 -3.39 -10.78 5.22
CA ILE A 76 -4.74 -11.23 4.87
C ILE A 76 -5.33 -10.22 3.90
N ALA A 77 -5.18 -10.50 2.60
CA ALA A 77 -5.56 -9.58 1.53
C ALA A 77 -5.79 -10.35 0.22
N GLY A 78 -6.61 -9.79 -0.66
CA GLY A 78 -6.73 -10.29 -2.03
C GLY A 78 -5.44 -10.06 -2.83
N GLY A 79 -5.28 -10.77 -3.95
CA GLY A 79 -4.04 -10.80 -4.74
C GLY A 79 -3.39 -9.44 -5.02
N PRO A 80 -4.10 -8.48 -5.63
CA PRO A 80 -3.50 -7.18 -5.94
C PRO A 80 -3.07 -6.39 -4.70
N VAL A 81 -3.89 -6.39 -3.66
CA VAL A 81 -3.60 -5.69 -2.40
C VAL A 81 -2.44 -6.37 -1.67
N ARG A 82 -2.40 -7.70 -1.70
CA ARG A 82 -1.31 -8.47 -1.10
C ARG A 82 0.04 -8.09 -1.71
N ALA A 83 0.11 -7.92 -3.03
CA ALA A 83 1.33 -7.50 -3.71
C ALA A 83 1.81 -6.13 -3.20
N VAL A 84 0.90 -5.18 -2.98
CA VAL A 84 1.22 -3.87 -2.42
C VAL A 84 1.80 -4.00 -1.01
N MET A 85 1.17 -4.80 -0.16
CA MET A 85 1.61 -4.98 1.22
C MET A 85 3.00 -5.62 1.29
N GLU A 86 3.24 -6.66 0.51
CA GLU A 86 4.54 -7.33 0.45
C GLU A 86 5.64 -6.38 -0.05
N ALA A 87 5.37 -5.60 -1.09
CA ALA A 87 6.33 -4.63 -1.62
C ALA A 87 6.66 -3.53 -0.60
N ALA A 88 5.69 -3.10 0.19
CA ALA A 88 5.88 -2.09 1.23
C ALA A 88 6.62 -2.60 2.47
N GLY A 89 6.69 -3.92 2.65
CA GLY A 89 7.29 -4.52 3.84
C GLY A 89 6.30 -4.75 4.97
N VAL A 90 5.00 -4.68 4.68
CA VAL A 90 3.95 -5.01 5.65
C VAL A 90 3.85 -6.52 5.73
N LYS A 91 4.11 -7.08 6.90
CA LYS A 91 4.10 -8.53 7.10
C LYS A 91 2.85 -9.03 7.82
N ASN A 92 2.15 -8.15 8.51
CA ASN A 92 0.96 -8.50 9.29
C ASN A 92 -0.09 -7.42 9.10
N ILE A 93 -1.20 -7.77 8.46
CA ILE A 93 -2.28 -6.84 8.18
C ILE A 93 -3.55 -7.61 7.80
N ARG A 94 -4.69 -7.05 8.14
CA ARG A 94 -6.00 -7.54 7.68
C ARG A 94 -6.61 -6.49 6.79
N THR A 95 -7.08 -6.91 5.63
CA THR A 95 -7.71 -6.00 4.67
C THR A 95 -9.04 -6.55 4.19
N LYS A 96 -9.92 -5.64 3.79
CA LYS A 96 -11.17 -5.98 3.13
C LYS A 96 -11.43 -4.95 2.04
N SER A 97 -11.69 -5.42 0.83
CA SER A 97 -12.01 -4.54 -0.29
C SER A 97 -13.50 -4.47 -0.54
N HIS A 98 -13.97 -3.29 -0.90
CA HIS A 98 -15.36 -3.02 -1.22
C HIS A 98 -15.47 -2.16 -2.48
N GLY A 99 -16.54 -2.37 -3.24
CA GLY A 99 -16.92 -1.48 -4.33
C GLY A 99 -16.23 -1.71 -5.66
N THR A 100 -15.18 -2.50 -5.72
CA THR A 100 -14.51 -2.82 -6.99
C THR A 100 -13.80 -4.15 -6.94
N THR A 101 -13.70 -4.79 -8.10
CA THR A 101 -12.84 -5.95 -8.33
C THR A 101 -11.71 -5.60 -9.32
N ASN A 102 -11.67 -4.36 -9.81
CA ASN A 102 -10.65 -3.91 -10.74
C ASN A 102 -9.29 -3.84 -10.03
N PRO A 103 -8.28 -4.62 -10.47
CA PRO A 103 -6.98 -4.66 -9.79
C PRO A 103 -6.29 -3.30 -9.71
N ILE A 104 -6.41 -2.47 -10.73
CA ILE A 104 -5.80 -1.14 -10.76
C ILE A 104 -6.38 -0.26 -9.65
N ASN A 105 -7.70 -0.24 -9.53
CA ASN A 105 -8.38 0.55 -8.51
C ASN A 105 -8.10 0.01 -7.11
N MET A 106 -8.00 -1.30 -6.94
CA MET A 106 -7.65 -1.92 -5.67
C MET A 106 -6.25 -1.53 -5.22
N VAL A 107 -5.26 -1.58 -6.13
CA VAL A 107 -3.88 -1.19 -5.84
C VAL A 107 -3.81 0.29 -5.47
N LYS A 108 -4.46 1.16 -6.24
CA LYS A 108 -4.44 2.60 -5.97
C LYS A 108 -5.15 2.95 -4.66
N ALA A 109 -6.26 2.29 -4.35
CA ALA A 109 -6.96 2.47 -3.08
C ALA A 109 -6.09 2.05 -1.89
N ALA A 110 -5.40 0.92 -2.00
CA ALA A 110 -4.49 0.45 -0.96
C ALA A 110 -3.35 1.43 -0.73
N LEU A 111 -2.74 1.95 -1.80
CA LEU A 111 -1.67 2.93 -1.72
C LEU A 111 -2.14 4.23 -1.08
N GLU A 112 -3.30 4.74 -1.49
CA GLU A 112 -3.87 5.95 -0.88
C GLU A 112 -4.05 5.79 0.62
N GLY A 113 -4.55 4.65 1.06
CA GLY A 113 -4.69 4.34 2.48
C GLY A 113 -3.34 4.29 3.20
N LEU A 114 -2.37 3.59 2.64
CA LEU A 114 -1.04 3.48 3.23
C LEU A 114 -0.34 4.83 3.32
N TYR A 115 -0.44 5.66 2.28
CA TYR A 115 0.18 6.99 2.28
C TYR A 115 -0.48 7.96 3.26
N SER A 116 -1.74 7.73 3.62
CA SER A 116 -2.46 8.57 4.57
C SER A 116 -2.13 8.26 6.04
N ILE A 117 -1.47 7.15 6.31
CA ILE A 117 -1.13 6.75 7.68
C ILE A 117 -0.09 7.70 8.25
N LYS A 118 -0.37 8.21 9.45
CA LYS A 118 0.54 9.09 10.18
C LYS A 118 1.49 8.24 11.02
N SER A 119 2.75 8.67 11.12
CA SER A 119 3.71 8.01 11.99
C SER A 119 3.28 8.15 13.46
N PRO A 120 3.79 7.29 14.37
CA PRO A 120 3.51 7.45 15.80
C PRO A 120 3.89 8.84 16.33
N GLU A 121 4.99 9.39 15.83
CA GLU A 121 5.45 10.73 16.20
C GLU A 121 4.47 11.81 15.76
N GLU A 122 3.93 11.72 14.55
CA GLU A 122 2.94 12.65 14.03
C GLU A 122 1.64 12.59 14.83
N VAL A 123 1.19 11.39 15.18
CA VAL A 123 -0.01 11.19 15.98
C VAL A 123 0.20 11.73 17.40
N ALA A 124 1.38 11.49 17.97
CA ALA A 124 1.72 12.02 19.30
C ALA A 124 1.69 13.55 19.31
N ALA A 125 2.27 14.18 18.30
CA ALA A 125 2.27 15.64 18.18
C ALA A 125 0.85 16.22 18.07
N LEU A 126 -0.04 15.56 17.33
CA LEU A 126 -1.42 16.00 17.14
C LEU A 126 -2.27 15.82 18.40
N ARG A 127 -2.00 14.79 19.19
CA ARG A 127 -2.79 14.46 20.39
C ARG A 127 -2.16 14.91 21.71
N GLY A 128 -0.95 15.45 21.66
CA GLY A 128 -0.20 15.83 22.86
C GLY A 128 0.20 14.63 23.71
N LYS A 129 0.36 13.45 23.12
CA LYS A 129 0.75 12.22 23.78
C LYS A 129 2.13 11.78 23.33
N THR A 130 2.81 10.97 24.14
CA THR A 130 4.08 10.36 23.75
C THR A 130 3.84 9.20 22.78
N VAL A 131 4.88 8.82 22.03
CA VAL A 131 4.81 7.68 21.12
C VAL A 131 4.45 6.40 21.87
N GLU A 132 5.00 6.19 23.05
CA GLU A 132 4.71 5.02 23.88
C GLU A 132 3.25 4.94 24.30
N GLU A 133 2.63 6.06 24.64
CA GLU A 133 1.21 6.11 24.99
C GLU A 133 0.30 5.71 23.83
N ILE A 134 0.69 6.05 22.60
CA ILE A 134 -0.09 5.73 21.42
C ILE A 134 0.09 4.26 21.03
N MET A 135 1.29 3.74 21.13
CA MET A 135 1.62 2.37 20.74
C MET A 135 1.37 1.35 21.85
N GLY A 136 1.34 1.79 23.04
CA GLY A 136 1.02 0.97 24.22
C GLY A 136 -0.46 0.75 24.33
#